data_63621aa9a1370da77a2aa9c3e4af1954
#
_entry.id   63621aa9a1370da77a2aa9c3e4af1954
#
_cell.length_a   1.000
_cell.length_b   1.000
_cell.length_c   1.000
_cell.angle_alpha   90.00
_cell.angle_beta   90.00
_cell.angle_gamma   90.00
#
_symmetry.space_group_name_H-M   'P 1'
#
loop_
_entity.id
_entity.type
_entity.pdbx_description
1 polymer ?
#
loop_
_entity_poly.entity_id
_entity_poly.type
_entity_poly.pdbx_seq_one_letter_code
_entity_poly.pdbx_strand_id
1 'polypeptide(L)'
;RTDMISEAINPIYPDLDVDPDFHEKEDIYQMWTFEDKGDDLHLPDSLSDKLRMVRWHEHSSDIVPISGSKATGVEKVVEHLGLKPENVMVFGDGLNDLELFDYAGISVAMGISHDNIKEKADYITKTLEEDGIFDALEGFGMVEKELHFPQVDIETVEGPIATIKTNHGDLRIKLFPEHAPKTVANFVALSKDGYYDGVIFHRIIKDFMIQGGDPTGTGMGGESIYGESFEDEFSEELYNIRGALSMANAGPNTNGSQFFIVQNQHLPYSKKEIARGGWPEPIAEIYANQGGTPHLDRRHTVFGQLADEASYAVLDAIAS
;
A
#
# COMPACT_ATOMS: atom_id res chain seq x y z
N ARG A 1 37.41 4.67 10.23
CA ARG A 1 36.88 5.87 9.52
C ARG A 1 36.20 5.47 8.19
N THR A 2 36.77 4.52 7.44
CA THR A 2 36.20 4.10 6.13
C THR A 2 34.82 3.44 6.30
N ASP A 3 34.62 2.67 7.37
CA ASP A 3 33.36 1.94 7.60
C ASP A 3 32.20 2.88 7.97
N MET A 4 32.47 3.94 8.74
CA MET A 4 31.46 4.95 9.11
C MET A 4 31.02 5.80 7.90
N ILE A 5 31.96 6.18 7.03
CA ILE A 5 31.65 6.90 5.79
C ILE A 5 30.80 6.00 4.88
N SER A 6 31.16 4.71 4.79
CA SER A 6 30.41 3.73 4.01
C SER A 6 28.98 3.53 4.53
N GLU A 7 28.79 3.53 5.83
CA GLU A 7 27.47 3.40 6.43
C GLU A 7 26.56 4.60 6.15
N ALA A 8 27.12 5.80 6.23
CA ALA A 8 26.35 7.04 6.07
C ALA A 8 26.11 7.45 4.58
N ILE A 9 27.07 7.16 3.70
CA ILE A 9 27.09 7.72 2.33
C ILE A 9 26.89 6.67 1.22
N ASN A 10 27.43 5.47 1.35
CA ASN A 10 27.38 4.48 0.28
C ASN A 10 25.97 4.15 -0.26
N PRO A 11 24.92 4.18 0.55
CA PRO A 11 23.56 4.03 0.03
C PRO A 11 23.14 5.14 -0.94
N ILE A 12 23.73 6.34 -0.81
CA ILE A 12 23.35 7.54 -1.54
C ILE A 12 24.34 7.84 -2.68
N TYR A 13 25.65 7.75 -2.37
CA TYR A 13 26.75 8.07 -3.31
C TYR A 13 27.85 6.99 -3.25
N PRO A 14 27.74 5.95 -4.08
CA PRO A 14 28.70 4.83 -4.05
C PRO A 14 30.12 5.23 -4.49
N ASP A 15 30.23 6.26 -5.34
CA ASP A 15 31.50 6.74 -5.91
C ASP A 15 31.69 8.23 -5.63
N LEU A 16 32.58 8.56 -4.68
CA LEU A 16 32.96 9.94 -4.40
C LEU A 16 34.32 10.26 -5.04
N ASP A 17 34.35 11.30 -5.86
CA ASP A 17 35.60 11.86 -6.37
C ASP A 17 36.31 12.64 -5.26
N VAL A 18 37.63 12.46 -5.17
CA VAL A 18 38.47 13.18 -4.23
C VAL A 18 39.20 14.31 -4.94
N ASP A 19 38.77 15.54 -4.72
CA ASP A 19 39.47 16.76 -5.19
C ASP A 19 39.83 17.64 -3.97
N PRO A 20 41.07 17.56 -3.46
CA PRO A 20 41.48 18.34 -2.30
C PRO A 20 41.50 19.86 -2.56
N ASP A 21 41.55 20.29 -3.84
CA ASP A 21 41.60 21.67 -4.23
C ASP A 21 40.24 22.21 -4.75
N PHE A 22 39.16 21.47 -4.53
CA PHE A 22 37.81 21.85 -4.96
C PHE A 22 37.43 23.25 -4.46
N HIS A 23 37.74 23.56 -3.20
CA HIS A 23 37.45 24.83 -2.53
C HIS A 23 38.17 26.06 -3.17
N GLU A 24 39.21 25.83 -4.01
CA GLU A 24 39.90 26.89 -4.76
C GLU A 24 39.26 27.16 -6.13
N LYS A 25 38.41 26.23 -6.59
CA LYS A 25 37.85 26.23 -7.95
C LYS A 25 36.36 26.58 -7.96
N GLU A 26 35.64 26.20 -6.91
CA GLU A 26 34.20 26.29 -6.87
C GLU A 26 33.71 26.85 -5.53
N ASP A 27 32.56 27.49 -5.53
CA ASP A 27 31.89 27.96 -4.31
C ASP A 27 31.35 26.77 -3.52
N ILE A 28 31.59 26.74 -2.21
CA ILE A 28 31.10 25.74 -1.30
C ILE A 28 29.84 26.25 -0.63
N TYR A 29 28.69 25.58 -0.88
CA TYR A 29 27.39 25.91 -0.29
C TYR A 29 27.09 25.09 0.95
N GLN A 30 27.66 23.88 1.05
CA GLN A 30 27.46 22.94 2.15
C GLN A 30 28.65 22.00 2.24
N MET A 31 29.03 21.63 3.47
CA MET A 31 30.04 20.60 3.73
C MET A 31 29.44 19.50 4.62
N TRP A 32 29.81 18.26 4.34
CA TRP A 32 29.52 17.14 5.23
C TRP A 32 30.74 16.80 6.05
N THR A 33 30.49 16.56 7.34
CA THR A 33 31.52 16.04 8.26
C THR A 33 31.13 14.64 8.73
N PHE A 34 32.15 13.82 8.95
CA PHE A 34 31.99 12.48 9.47
C PHE A 34 32.82 12.38 10.77
N GLU A 35 32.16 11.92 11.84
CA GLU A 35 32.70 11.91 13.19
C GLU A 35 32.25 10.67 13.94
N ASP A 36 33.03 10.21 14.91
CA ASP A 36 32.63 9.14 15.80
C ASP A 36 31.50 9.60 16.73
N LYS A 37 30.60 8.71 17.07
CA LYS A 37 29.50 9.00 17.99
C LYS A 37 30.03 9.52 19.31
N GLY A 38 29.70 10.76 19.64
CA GLY A 38 30.13 11.44 20.85
C GLY A 38 31.32 12.41 20.66
N ASP A 39 31.94 12.44 19.48
CA ASP A 39 32.90 13.48 19.14
C ASP A 39 32.15 14.66 18.51
N ASP A 40 31.84 15.67 19.33
CA ASP A 40 31.25 16.90 18.81
C ASP A 40 32.37 17.73 18.16
N LEU A 41 32.35 17.79 16.84
CA LEU A 41 33.13 18.75 16.07
C LEU A 41 32.62 20.16 16.42
N HIS A 42 33.55 21.00 16.88
CA HIS A 42 33.22 22.40 17.14
C HIS A 42 33.77 23.28 16.04
N LEU A 43 32.91 24.17 15.52
CA LEU A 43 33.37 25.23 14.62
C LEU A 43 34.33 26.16 15.39
N PRO A 44 35.43 26.60 14.74
CA PRO A 44 36.26 27.64 15.31
C PRO A 44 35.45 28.90 15.65
N ASP A 45 35.77 29.57 16.76
CA ASP A 45 35.08 30.79 17.21
C ASP A 45 34.98 31.85 16.10
N SER A 46 35.97 31.91 15.22
CA SER A 46 36.02 32.85 14.08
C SER A 46 34.97 32.53 12.96
N LEU A 47 34.33 31.38 13.01
CA LEU A 47 33.34 30.93 12.05
C LEU A 47 31.94 30.70 12.64
N SER A 48 31.82 30.68 13.96
CA SER A 48 30.58 30.39 14.70
C SER A 48 29.47 31.42 14.48
N ASP A 49 29.84 32.63 14.04
CA ASP A 49 28.90 33.71 13.65
C ASP A 49 28.44 33.61 12.16
N LYS A 50 29.04 32.76 11.37
CA LYS A 50 28.80 32.62 9.94
C LYS A 50 28.27 31.26 9.52
N LEU A 51 28.67 30.23 10.25
CA LEU A 51 28.37 28.83 9.94
C LEU A 51 27.71 28.18 11.15
N ARG A 52 26.90 27.16 10.90
CA ARG A 52 26.34 26.26 11.91
C ARG A 52 26.49 24.82 11.50
N MET A 53 26.50 23.93 12.50
CA MET A 53 26.46 22.49 12.29
C MET A 53 25.04 21.97 12.51
N VAL A 54 24.58 21.14 11.62
CA VAL A 54 23.27 20.48 11.69
C VAL A 54 23.47 18.98 11.61
N ARG A 55 23.26 18.28 12.73
CA ARG A 55 23.37 16.82 12.78
C ARG A 55 22.15 16.19 12.12
N TRP A 56 22.38 15.28 11.18
CA TRP A 56 21.34 14.53 10.50
C TRP A 56 21.49 13.00 10.64
N HIS A 57 22.69 12.53 11.02
CA HIS A 57 23.00 11.13 11.31
C HIS A 57 23.89 11.03 12.53
N GLU A 58 23.94 9.88 13.22
CA GLU A 58 24.76 9.73 14.43
C GLU A 58 26.27 9.92 14.17
N HIS A 59 26.73 9.71 12.92
CA HIS A 59 28.10 9.86 12.48
C HIS A 59 28.32 11.01 11.50
N SER A 60 27.31 11.88 11.27
CA SER A 60 27.41 12.91 10.26
C SER A 60 26.69 14.19 10.63
N SER A 61 27.30 15.30 10.25
CA SER A 61 26.73 16.64 10.39
C SER A 61 26.96 17.45 9.11
N ASP A 62 26.02 18.34 8.83
CA ASP A 62 26.19 19.39 7.84
C ASP A 62 26.84 20.61 8.46
N ILE A 63 27.77 21.25 7.72
CA ILE A 63 28.20 22.61 7.99
C ILE A 63 27.58 23.50 6.92
N VAL A 64 26.72 24.39 7.34
CA VAL A 64 25.95 25.28 6.44
C VAL A 64 26.07 26.73 6.93
N PRO A 65 25.83 27.73 6.06
CA PRO A 65 25.70 29.11 6.48
C PRO A 65 24.65 29.24 7.61
N ILE A 66 24.90 30.13 8.58
CA ILE A 66 24.00 30.32 9.72
C ILE A 66 22.57 30.70 9.30
N SER A 67 22.44 31.38 8.16
CA SER A 67 21.17 31.75 7.53
C SER A 67 20.62 30.65 6.60
N GLY A 68 21.38 29.56 6.40
CA GLY A 68 21.01 28.47 5.48
C GLY A 68 20.22 27.41 6.20
N SER A 69 18.98 27.15 5.73
CA SER A 69 18.17 26.00 6.16
C SER A 69 17.18 25.62 5.05
N LYS A 70 16.55 24.46 5.19
CA LYS A 70 15.43 24.07 4.30
C LYS A 70 14.31 25.12 4.39
N ALA A 71 14.04 25.64 5.59
CA ALA A 71 13.02 26.65 5.83
C ALA A 71 13.31 27.96 5.09
N THR A 72 14.56 28.48 5.18
CA THR A 72 14.91 29.72 4.46
C THR A 72 14.90 29.55 2.95
N GLY A 73 15.19 28.35 2.44
CA GLY A 73 15.04 28.02 1.02
C GLY A 73 13.58 28.08 0.57
N VAL A 74 12.70 27.42 1.32
CA VAL A 74 11.25 27.42 1.06
C VAL A 74 10.66 28.82 1.21
N GLU A 75 11.04 29.59 2.24
CA GLU A 75 10.61 30.97 2.43
C GLU A 75 10.85 31.84 1.19
N LYS A 76 12.05 31.78 0.61
CA LYS A 76 12.38 32.50 -0.63
C LYS A 76 11.50 32.09 -1.82
N VAL A 77 11.18 30.81 -1.95
CA VAL A 77 10.28 30.32 -3.00
C VAL A 77 8.86 30.83 -2.78
N VAL A 78 8.39 30.75 -1.55
CA VAL A 78 7.05 31.20 -1.15
C VAL A 78 6.87 32.70 -1.41
N GLU A 79 7.85 33.50 -1.01
CA GLU A 79 7.89 34.94 -1.29
C GLU A 79 7.91 35.23 -2.81
N HIS A 80 8.74 34.49 -3.57
CA HIS A 80 8.82 34.65 -5.03
C HIS A 80 7.48 34.34 -5.72
N LEU A 81 6.75 33.36 -5.22
CA LEU A 81 5.42 32.99 -5.72
C LEU A 81 4.29 33.88 -5.21
N GLY A 82 4.57 34.82 -4.31
CA GLY A 82 3.55 35.67 -3.69
C GLY A 82 2.59 34.91 -2.76
N LEU A 83 3.02 33.77 -2.25
CA LEU A 83 2.29 32.94 -1.32
C LEU A 83 2.62 33.31 0.14
N LYS A 84 1.96 32.66 1.08
CA LYS A 84 2.19 32.82 2.53
C LYS A 84 2.50 31.45 3.15
N PRO A 85 3.12 31.39 4.34
CA PRO A 85 3.38 30.15 5.04
C PRO A 85 2.13 29.26 5.21
N GLU A 86 0.96 29.84 5.41
CA GLU A 86 -0.31 29.12 5.53
C GLU A 86 -0.70 28.35 4.26
N ASN A 87 -0.07 28.66 3.12
CA ASN A 87 -0.27 27.95 1.87
C ASN A 87 0.74 26.83 1.63
N VAL A 88 1.60 26.54 2.61
CA VAL A 88 2.69 25.56 2.50
C VAL A 88 2.37 24.33 3.34
N MET A 89 2.40 23.18 2.71
CA MET A 89 2.44 21.87 3.37
C MET A 89 3.83 21.28 3.18
N VAL A 90 4.39 20.71 4.24
CA VAL A 90 5.72 20.11 4.23
C VAL A 90 5.69 18.70 4.78
N PHE A 91 6.57 17.86 4.25
CA PHE A 91 6.82 16.50 4.71
C PHE A 91 8.25 16.40 5.21
N GLY A 92 8.46 15.69 6.30
CA GLY A 92 9.79 15.51 6.85
C GLY A 92 9.89 14.26 7.71
N ASP A 93 11.12 13.77 7.89
CA ASP A 93 11.45 12.60 8.69
C ASP A 93 12.65 12.80 9.60
N GLY A 94 13.47 13.83 9.35
CA GLY A 94 14.72 14.10 10.01
C GLY A 94 14.74 15.36 10.88
N LEU A 95 15.69 15.43 11.83
CA LEU A 95 15.85 16.59 12.73
C LEU A 95 16.12 17.90 11.99
N ASN A 96 16.65 17.82 10.77
CA ASN A 96 16.90 18.98 9.90
C ASN A 96 15.63 19.53 9.23
N ASP A 97 14.46 18.89 9.45
CA ASP A 97 13.14 19.35 8.99
C ASP A 97 12.39 20.18 10.04
N LEU A 98 12.86 20.23 11.28
CA LEU A 98 12.18 20.92 12.38
C LEU A 98 11.92 22.40 12.10
N GLU A 99 12.91 23.11 11.53
CA GLU A 99 12.74 24.53 11.17
C GLU A 99 11.70 24.72 10.06
N LEU A 100 11.63 23.74 9.15
CA LEU A 100 10.65 23.72 8.07
C LEU A 100 9.23 23.50 8.60
N PHE A 101 9.07 22.63 9.63
CA PHE A 101 7.81 22.39 10.32
C PHE A 101 7.31 23.66 11.05
N ASP A 102 8.24 24.39 11.70
CA ASP A 102 7.91 25.64 12.40
C ASP A 102 7.49 26.76 11.41
N TYR A 103 7.92 26.69 10.14
CA TYR A 103 7.61 27.68 9.10
C TYR A 103 6.30 27.41 8.39
N ALA A 104 5.97 26.17 8.09
CA ALA A 104 4.86 25.78 7.22
C ALA A 104 3.49 25.94 7.88
N GLY A 105 2.45 26.09 7.07
CA GLY A 105 1.06 26.09 7.52
C GLY A 105 0.55 24.71 7.92
N ILE A 106 1.10 23.65 7.32
CA ILE A 106 0.84 22.24 7.66
C ILE A 106 2.15 21.47 7.61
N SER A 107 2.49 20.80 8.70
CA SER A 107 3.65 19.95 8.82
C SER A 107 3.23 18.48 8.99
N VAL A 108 3.84 17.59 8.18
CA VAL A 108 3.52 16.17 8.14
C VAL A 108 4.78 15.36 8.43
N ALA A 109 4.78 14.60 9.52
CA ALA A 109 5.85 13.66 9.85
C ALA A 109 5.59 12.31 9.17
N MET A 110 6.63 11.74 8.55
CA MET A 110 6.56 10.38 8.01
C MET A 110 6.47 9.35 9.14
N GLY A 111 5.81 8.22 8.90
CA GLY A 111 5.58 7.18 9.91
C GLY A 111 6.85 6.62 10.57
N ILE A 112 7.98 6.65 9.84
CA ILE A 112 9.31 6.23 10.33
C ILE A 112 10.08 7.30 11.08
N SER A 113 9.57 8.55 11.16
CA SER A 113 10.26 9.67 11.78
C SER A 113 10.58 9.43 13.27
N HIS A 114 11.61 10.10 13.77
CA HIS A 114 11.91 10.15 15.21
C HIS A 114 10.76 10.80 16.00
N ASP A 115 10.63 10.43 17.27
CA ASP A 115 9.54 10.92 18.13
C ASP A 115 9.52 12.45 18.22
N ASN A 116 10.69 13.10 18.32
CA ASN A 116 10.79 14.57 18.34
C ASN A 116 10.21 15.26 17.11
N ILE A 117 10.23 14.59 15.95
CA ILE A 117 9.63 15.09 14.70
C ILE A 117 8.12 14.91 14.78
N LYS A 118 7.67 13.71 15.20
CA LYS A 118 6.25 13.39 15.34
C LYS A 118 5.53 14.30 16.34
N GLU A 119 6.20 14.65 17.45
CA GLU A 119 5.65 15.56 18.46
C GLU A 119 5.44 16.99 17.96
N LYS A 120 6.22 17.41 16.96
CA LYS A 120 6.12 18.77 16.37
C LYS A 120 5.21 18.85 15.15
N ALA A 121 4.90 17.73 14.53
CA ALA A 121 4.07 17.69 13.33
C ALA A 121 2.59 17.91 13.65
N ASP A 122 1.89 18.60 12.74
CA ASP A 122 0.43 18.72 12.78
C ASP A 122 -0.26 17.39 12.46
N TYR A 123 0.39 16.56 11.63
CA TYR A 123 -0.12 15.26 11.21
C TYR A 123 1.01 14.24 11.10
N ILE A 124 0.73 12.98 11.46
CA ILE A 124 1.65 11.85 11.28
C ILE A 124 1.02 10.94 10.24
N THR A 125 1.72 10.78 9.12
CA THR A 125 1.28 9.88 8.05
C THR A 125 1.92 8.50 8.16
N LYS A 126 1.60 7.61 7.21
CA LYS A 126 2.19 6.28 7.09
C LYS A 126 3.67 6.34 6.70
N THR A 127 4.31 5.17 6.58
CA THR A 127 5.68 5.06 6.08
C THR A 127 5.74 5.33 4.58
N LEU A 128 6.95 5.45 4.04
CA LEU A 128 7.15 5.62 2.59
C LEU A 128 6.68 4.39 1.82
N GLU A 129 6.93 3.19 2.36
CA GLU A 129 6.51 1.91 1.78
C GLU A 129 4.98 1.73 1.77
N GLU A 130 4.27 2.46 2.61
CA GLU A 130 2.81 2.48 2.70
C GLU A 130 2.18 3.68 1.98
N ASP A 131 2.92 4.32 1.06
CA ASP A 131 2.49 5.52 0.33
C ASP A 131 2.08 6.70 1.23
N GLY A 132 2.81 6.91 2.34
CA GLY A 132 2.47 7.90 3.36
C GLY A 132 2.27 9.32 2.87
N ILE A 133 3.02 9.78 1.87
CA ILE A 133 2.81 11.12 1.27
C ILE A 133 1.44 11.20 0.61
N PHE A 134 1.08 10.19 -0.18
CA PHE A 134 -0.22 10.14 -0.86
C PHE A 134 -1.37 10.06 0.16
N ASP A 135 -1.24 9.22 1.19
CA ASP A 135 -2.21 9.06 2.29
C ASP A 135 -2.51 10.41 2.98
N ALA A 136 -1.48 11.20 3.27
CA ALA A 136 -1.67 12.52 3.85
C ALA A 136 -2.35 13.50 2.86
N LEU A 137 -1.91 13.54 1.60
CA LEU A 137 -2.50 14.43 0.59
C LEU A 137 -3.98 14.09 0.32
N GLU A 138 -4.33 12.79 0.31
CA GLU A 138 -5.72 12.33 0.22
C GLU A 138 -6.52 12.75 1.46
N GLY A 139 -5.97 12.54 2.66
CA GLY A 139 -6.59 12.93 3.93
C GLY A 139 -6.88 14.43 4.04
N PHE A 140 -6.05 15.26 3.42
CA PHE A 140 -6.26 16.71 3.30
C PHE A 140 -7.10 17.14 2.07
N GLY A 141 -7.58 16.19 1.26
CA GLY A 141 -8.39 16.45 0.06
C GLY A 141 -7.63 17.16 -1.07
N MET A 142 -6.31 17.04 -1.10
CA MET A 142 -5.45 17.66 -2.12
C MET A 142 -5.31 16.79 -3.37
N VAL A 143 -5.49 15.48 -3.23
CA VAL A 143 -5.51 14.49 -4.30
C VAL A 143 -6.71 13.57 -4.11
N GLU A 144 -7.22 13.04 -5.21
CA GLU A 144 -8.21 11.96 -5.19
C GLU A 144 -7.51 10.68 -5.61
N LYS A 145 -7.78 9.58 -4.91
CA LYS A 145 -7.29 8.26 -5.29
C LYS A 145 -8.00 7.84 -6.58
N GLU A 146 -7.25 7.71 -7.65
CA GLU A 146 -7.77 7.12 -8.87
C GLU A 146 -7.93 5.60 -8.65
N LEU A 147 -9.17 5.17 -8.38
CA LEU A 147 -9.47 3.76 -8.18
C LEU A 147 -9.44 3.04 -9.52
N HIS A 148 -8.68 1.97 -9.57
CA HIS A 148 -8.61 1.06 -10.71
C HIS A 148 -9.32 -0.26 -10.35
N PHE A 149 -10.32 -0.64 -11.13
CA PHE A 149 -11.12 -1.84 -10.87
C PHE A 149 -10.70 -2.97 -11.81
N PRO A 150 -9.77 -3.85 -11.42
CA PRO A 150 -9.25 -4.89 -12.31
C PRO A 150 -10.31 -5.90 -12.75
N GLN A 151 -11.41 -6.01 -12.01
CA GLN A 151 -12.52 -6.89 -12.35
C GLN A 151 -13.38 -6.34 -13.50
N VAL A 152 -13.32 -5.04 -13.82
CA VAL A 152 -14.08 -4.40 -14.90
C VAL A 152 -13.51 -4.80 -16.25
N ASP A 153 -12.18 -4.91 -16.35
CA ASP A 153 -11.47 -5.26 -17.59
C ASP A 153 -10.47 -6.40 -17.33
N ILE A 154 -11.01 -7.54 -16.95
CA ILE A 154 -10.23 -8.71 -16.51
C ILE A 154 -9.26 -9.22 -17.59
N GLU A 155 -9.50 -8.97 -18.87
CA GLU A 155 -8.64 -9.42 -19.96
C GLU A 155 -7.31 -8.66 -19.98
N THR A 156 -7.31 -7.38 -19.58
CA THR A 156 -6.11 -6.53 -19.59
C THR A 156 -5.24 -6.68 -18.34
N VAL A 157 -5.77 -7.26 -17.26
CA VAL A 157 -5.04 -7.40 -16.01
C VAL A 157 -3.98 -8.48 -16.13
N GLU A 158 -2.74 -8.16 -15.79
CA GLU A 158 -1.66 -9.11 -15.63
C GLU A 158 -1.75 -9.79 -14.26
N GLY A 159 -1.45 -11.07 -14.18
CA GLY A 159 -1.47 -11.80 -12.92
C GLY A 159 -1.49 -13.33 -13.11
N PRO A 160 -1.24 -14.08 -12.04
CA PRO A 160 -1.29 -15.54 -12.08
C PRO A 160 -2.71 -16.03 -12.33
N ILE A 161 -2.82 -17.11 -13.12
CA ILE A 161 -4.08 -17.81 -13.37
C ILE A 161 -4.08 -19.13 -12.61
N ALA A 162 -5.09 -19.35 -11.78
CA ALA A 162 -5.38 -20.64 -11.18
C ALA A 162 -6.46 -21.36 -12.00
N THR A 163 -6.35 -22.67 -12.11
CA THR A 163 -7.38 -23.51 -12.76
C THR A 163 -7.89 -24.56 -11.79
N ILE A 164 -9.16 -24.46 -11.41
CA ILE A 164 -9.85 -25.47 -10.62
C ILE A 164 -10.50 -26.45 -11.58
N LYS A 165 -9.98 -27.68 -11.62
CA LYS A 165 -10.52 -28.76 -12.45
C LYS A 165 -11.66 -29.45 -11.73
N THR A 166 -12.83 -29.44 -12.33
CA THR A 166 -14.04 -30.05 -11.77
C THR A 166 -14.62 -31.10 -12.69
N ASN A 167 -15.54 -31.93 -12.20
CA ASN A 167 -16.30 -32.87 -13.01
C ASN A 167 -17.31 -32.20 -13.98
N HIS A 168 -17.51 -30.87 -13.86
CA HIS A 168 -18.32 -30.05 -14.78
C HIS A 168 -17.47 -29.27 -15.78
N GLY A 169 -16.14 -29.32 -15.68
CA GLY A 169 -15.18 -28.57 -16.49
C GLY A 169 -14.23 -27.74 -15.65
N ASP A 170 -13.47 -26.90 -16.32
CA ASP A 170 -12.43 -26.08 -15.69
C ASP A 170 -12.96 -24.68 -15.33
N LEU A 171 -12.60 -24.22 -14.13
CA LEU A 171 -12.80 -22.83 -13.69
C LEU A 171 -11.45 -22.14 -13.74
N ARG A 172 -11.27 -21.22 -14.68
CA ARG A 172 -10.05 -20.40 -14.79
C ARG A 172 -10.25 -19.09 -14.08
N ILE A 173 -9.33 -18.78 -13.17
CA ILE A 173 -9.45 -17.65 -12.27
C ILE A 173 -8.17 -16.83 -12.33
N LYS A 174 -8.29 -15.54 -12.60
CA LYS A 174 -7.19 -14.60 -12.46
C LYS A 174 -7.11 -14.15 -11.01
N LEU A 175 -5.91 -14.23 -10.41
CA LEU A 175 -5.65 -13.87 -9.02
C LEU A 175 -5.07 -12.44 -8.94
N PHE A 176 -5.31 -11.77 -7.81
CA PHE A 176 -4.92 -10.37 -7.57
C PHE A 176 -3.91 -10.25 -6.41
N PRO A 177 -2.63 -10.63 -6.62
CA PRO A 177 -1.62 -10.62 -5.57
C PRO A 177 -1.27 -9.20 -5.08
N GLU A 178 -1.47 -8.15 -5.88
CA GLU A 178 -1.24 -6.77 -5.47
C GLU A 178 -2.29 -6.26 -4.47
N HIS A 179 -3.51 -6.78 -4.54
CA HIS A 179 -4.63 -6.37 -3.70
C HIS A 179 -4.81 -7.26 -2.45
N ALA A 180 -4.45 -8.54 -2.54
CA ALA A 180 -4.59 -9.51 -1.46
C ALA A 180 -3.37 -10.46 -1.41
N PRO A 181 -2.17 -9.95 -1.10
CA PRO A 181 -0.92 -10.69 -1.22
C PRO A 181 -0.86 -11.94 -0.34
N LYS A 182 -1.29 -11.87 0.92
CA LYS A 182 -1.30 -13.01 1.85
C LYS A 182 -2.31 -14.07 1.45
N THR A 183 -3.49 -13.64 1.04
CA THR A 183 -4.58 -14.52 0.61
C THR A 183 -4.18 -15.28 -0.66
N VAL A 184 -3.62 -14.59 -1.65
CA VAL A 184 -3.13 -15.21 -2.88
C VAL A 184 -1.97 -16.16 -2.58
N ALA A 185 -1.01 -15.77 -1.74
CA ALA A 185 0.10 -16.63 -1.34
C ALA A 185 -0.38 -17.91 -0.65
N ASN A 186 -1.36 -17.80 0.27
CA ASN A 186 -2.00 -18.93 0.92
C ASN A 186 -2.65 -19.89 -0.09
N PHE A 187 -3.50 -19.36 -0.95
CA PHE A 187 -4.21 -20.17 -1.95
C PHE A 187 -3.26 -20.85 -2.93
N VAL A 188 -2.24 -20.15 -3.42
CA VAL A 188 -1.23 -20.69 -4.35
C VAL A 188 -0.38 -21.79 -3.68
N ALA A 189 0.06 -21.57 -2.45
CA ALA A 189 0.85 -22.56 -1.71
C ALA A 189 0.04 -23.84 -1.46
N LEU A 190 -1.16 -23.72 -0.92
CA LEU A 190 -2.07 -24.86 -0.70
C LEU A 190 -2.37 -25.61 -2.01
N SER A 191 -2.57 -24.88 -3.11
CA SER A 191 -2.81 -25.48 -4.43
C SER A 191 -1.60 -26.27 -4.93
N LYS A 192 -0.38 -25.74 -4.76
CA LYS A 192 0.87 -26.43 -5.18
C LYS A 192 1.15 -27.67 -4.35
N ASP A 193 0.77 -27.66 -3.07
CA ASP A 193 0.94 -28.81 -2.17
C ASP A 193 -0.13 -29.90 -2.37
N GLY A 194 -1.06 -29.70 -3.32
CA GLY A 194 -2.15 -30.66 -3.56
C GLY A 194 -3.22 -30.67 -2.48
N TYR A 195 -3.25 -29.65 -1.62
CA TYR A 195 -4.19 -29.56 -0.49
C TYR A 195 -5.65 -29.62 -0.93
N TYR A 196 -5.96 -29.06 -2.09
CA TYR A 196 -7.31 -29.02 -2.66
C TYR A 196 -7.66 -30.22 -3.54
N ASP A 197 -6.73 -31.16 -3.76
CA ASP A 197 -6.98 -32.32 -4.62
C ASP A 197 -8.04 -33.24 -4.02
N GLY A 198 -9.10 -33.50 -4.79
CA GLY A 198 -10.24 -34.30 -4.35
C GLY A 198 -11.20 -33.58 -3.39
N VAL A 199 -10.98 -32.33 -3.07
CA VAL A 199 -11.86 -31.54 -2.22
C VAL A 199 -13.13 -31.14 -2.99
N ILE A 200 -14.27 -31.24 -2.34
CA ILE A 200 -15.59 -30.96 -2.95
C ILE A 200 -16.03 -29.51 -2.69
N PHE A 201 -16.94 -29.02 -3.53
CA PHE A 201 -17.79 -27.87 -3.17
C PHE A 201 -18.89 -28.39 -2.23
N HIS A 202 -18.65 -28.27 -0.93
CA HIS A 202 -19.53 -28.82 0.11
C HIS A 202 -20.80 -27.98 0.36
N ARG A 203 -20.83 -26.73 -0.15
CA ARG A 203 -21.98 -25.86 -0.04
C ARG A 203 -22.22 -25.18 -1.38
N ILE A 204 -23.33 -25.50 -2.02
CA ILE A 204 -23.76 -24.95 -3.30
C ILE A 204 -25.13 -24.33 -3.12
N ILE A 205 -25.27 -23.04 -3.37
CA ILE A 205 -26.54 -22.33 -3.30
C ILE A 205 -26.75 -21.59 -4.62
N LYS A 206 -27.72 -22.03 -5.38
CA LYS A 206 -28.13 -21.37 -6.62
C LYS A 206 -28.54 -19.92 -6.35
N ASP A 207 -28.19 -19.03 -7.28
CA ASP A 207 -28.40 -17.59 -7.18
C ASP A 207 -27.70 -16.95 -5.95
N PHE A 208 -26.60 -17.60 -5.49
CA PHE A 208 -25.73 -17.07 -4.44
C PHE A 208 -24.26 -17.40 -4.73
N MET A 209 -23.78 -18.59 -4.32
CA MET A 209 -22.36 -18.94 -4.45
C MET A 209 -22.13 -20.46 -4.42
N ILE A 210 -20.92 -20.90 -4.82
CA ILE A 210 -20.39 -22.23 -4.55
C ILE A 210 -19.20 -22.11 -3.61
N GLN A 211 -19.15 -22.93 -2.53
CA GLN A 211 -18.11 -22.88 -1.51
C GLN A 211 -17.41 -24.24 -1.39
N GLY A 212 -16.09 -24.19 -1.34
CA GLY A 212 -15.22 -25.35 -1.19
C GLY A 212 -13.95 -25.00 -0.40
N GLY A 213 -12.92 -25.85 -0.56
CA GLY A 213 -11.63 -25.61 0.08
C GLY A 213 -11.52 -26.18 1.50
N ASP A 214 -12.50 -26.94 1.98
CA ASP A 214 -12.42 -27.73 3.22
C ASP A 214 -12.11 -29.19 2.91
N PRO A 215 -10.91 -29.70 3.26
CA PRO A 215 -10.55 -31.10 3.03
C PRO A 215 -11.49 -32.09 3.73
N THR A 216 -12.15 -31.70 4.80
CA THR A 216 -13.12 -32.56 5.51
C THR A 216 -14.49 -32.59 4.83
N GLY A 217 -14.78 -31.64 3.96
CA GLY A 217 -16.06 -31.49 3.28
C GLY A 217 -17.24 -31.16 4.18
N THR A 218 -17.00 -30.78 5.43
CA THR A 218 -18.04 -30.49 6.43
C THR A 218 -18.39 -28.99 6.54
N GLY A 219 -17.51 -28.13 6.03
CA GLY A 219 -17.56 -26.68 6.21
C GLY A 219 -16.95 -26.18 7.51
N MET A 220 -16.42 -27.10 8.34
CA MET A 220 -15.83 -26.77 9.66
C MET A 220 -14.31 -26.90 9.68
N GLY A 221 -13.71 -27.44 8.63
CA GLY A 221 -12.26 -27.71 8.53
C GLY A 221 -11.52 -26.70 7.64
N GLY A 222 -10.23 -26.93 7.53
CA GLY A 222 -9.32 -26.16 6.70
C GLY A 222 -8.44 -25.20 7.49
N GLU A 223 -7.15 -25.22 7.13
CA GLU A 223 -6.11 -24.41 7.77
C GLU A 223 -5.37 -23.58 6.72
N SER A 224 -4.83 -22.44 7.13
CA SER A 224 -3.96 -21.62 6.29
C SER A 224 -2.50 -22.06 6.38
N ILE A 225 -1.67 -21.59 5.46
CA ILE A 225 -0.20 -21.76 5.56
C ILE A 225 0.41 -20.96 6.72
N TYR A 226 -0.35 -20.04 7.32
CA TYR A 226 0.08 -19.18 8.44
C TYR A 226 -0.32 -19.75 9.80
N GLY A 227 -0.98 -20.90 9.84
CA GLY A 227 -1.55 -21.53 11.03
C GLY A 227 -3.07 -21.68 10.92
N GLU A 228 -3.78 -21.53 12.04
CA GLU A 228 -5.24 -21.75 12.05
C GLU A 228 -5.99 -20.72 11.19
N SER A 229 -5.64 -19.44 11.32
CA SER A 229 -6.31 -18.35 10.58
C SER A 229 -5.37 -17.18 10.30
N PHE A 230 -5.77 -16.31 9.36
CA PHE A 230 -5.09 -15.06 9.04
C PHE A 230 -6.09 -13.94 8.77
N GLU A 231 -5.56 -12.70 8.77
CA GLU A 231 -6.34 -11.48 8.65
C GLU A 231 -7.02 -11.30 7.30
N ASP A 232 -8.06 -10.47 7.28
CA ASP A 232 -8.74 -10.01 6.08
C ASP A 232 -7.86 -9.01 5.31
N GLU A 233 -7.95 -9.06 3.96
CA GLU A 233 -7.29 -8.13 3.06
C GLU A 233 -8.34 -7.47 2.16
N PHE A 234 -9.05 -6.45 2.69
CA PHE A 234 -10.06 -5.74 1.92
C PHE A 234 -9.43 -4.66 1.04
N SER A 235 -9.79 -4.67 -0.24
CA SER A 235 -9.41 -3.64 -1.20
C SER A 235 -10.62 -2.80 -1.61
N GLU A 236 -10.41 -1.49 -1.83
CA GLU A 236 -11.44 -0.61 -2.39
C GLU A 236 -11.67 -0.82 -3.88
N GLU A 237 -10.83 -1.61 -4.52
CA GLU A 237 -10.84 -1.89 -5.96
C GLU A 237 -11.42 -3.27 -6.30
N LEU A 238 -11.69 -4.13 -5.29
CA LEU A 238 -12.22 -5.48 -5.47
C LEU A 238 -13.57 -5.66 -4.77
N TYR A 239 -14.49 -6.30 -5.49
CA TYR A 239 -15.87 -6.48 -5.05
C TYR A 239 -16.36 -7.90 -5.32
N ASN A 240 -17.37 -8.34 -4.57
CA ASN A 240 -18.02 -9.64 -4.74
C ASN A 240 -19.01 -9.62 -5.91
N ILE A 241 -18.55 -9.19 -7.08
CA ILE A 241 -19.30 -9.29 -8.32
C ILE A 241 -19.44 -10.76 -8.75
N ARG A 242 -20.33 -11.06 -9.68
CA ARG A 242 -20.45 -12.42 -10.20
C ARG A 242 -19.11 -12.94 -10.72
N GLY A 243 -18.74 -14.15 -10.34
CA GLY A 243 -17.45 -14.77 -10.70
C GLY A 243 -16.29 -14.40 -9.79
N ALA A 244 -16.47 -13.55 -8.77
CA ALA A 244 -15.43 -13.25 -7.81
C ALA A 244 -15.07 -14.48 -6.98
N LEU A 245 -13.77 -14.69 -6.77
CA LEU A 245 -13.22 -15.68 -5.84
C LEU A 245 -12.90 -14.96 -4.52
N SER A 246 -13.54 -15.43 -3.46
CA SER A 246 -13.46 -14.78 -2.14
C SER A 246 -13.23 -15.80 -1.02
N MET A 247 -12.64 -15.35 0.08
CA MET A 247 -12.41 -16.20 1.25
C MET A 247 -13.69 -16.39 2.07
N ALA A 248 -14.02 -17.65 2.35
CA ALA A 248 -14.96 -17.95 3.42
C ALA A 248 -14.29 -17.72 4.78
N ASN A 249 -15.07 -17.26 5.76
CA ASN A 249 -14.60 -17.03 7.12
C ASN A 249 -15.71 -17.27 8.16
N ALA A 250 -15.33 -17.31 9.42
CA ALA A 250 -16.24 -17.41 10.58
C ALA A 250 -16.35 -16.08 11.34
N GLY A 251 -16.09 -14.97 10.69
CA GLY A 251 -16.05 -13.62 11.23
C GLY A 251 -14.74 -12.91 10.84
N PRO A 252 -14.50 -11.68 11.32
CA PRO A 252 -13.31 -10.91 10.97
C PRO A 252 -12.01 -11.65 11.28
N ASN A 253 -11.06 -11.61 10.33
CA ASN A 253 -9.70 -12.15 10.49
C ASN A 253 -9.65 -13.65 10.79
N THR A 254 -10.57 -14.44 10.23
CA THR A 254 -10.64 -15.90 10.44
C THR A 254 -10.49 -16.67 9.12
N ASN A 255 -9.69 -16.18 8.18
CA ASN A 255 -9.44 -16.82 6.90
C ASN A 255 -8.56 -18.07 7.10
N GLY A 256 -8.95 -19.18 6.49
CA GLY A 256 -8.20 -20.44 6.50
C GLY A 256 -7.90 -20.93 5.08
N SER A 257 -8.50 -22.06 4.68
CA SER A 257 -8.38 -22.60 3.33
C SER A 257 -9.66 -22.52 2.51
N GLN A 258 -10.81 -22.29 3.14
CA GLN A 258 -12.10 -22.28 2.47
C GLN A 258 -12.30 -21.02 1.64
N PHE A 259 -12.86 -21.19 0.47
CA PHE A 259 -13.18 -20.10 -0.47
C PHE A 259 -14.56 -20.32 -1.09
N PHE A 260 -15.09 -19.28 -1.70
CA PHE A 260 -16.31 -19.39 -2.49
C PHE A 260 -16.17 -18.60 -3.80
N ILE A 261 -16.99 -18.97 -4.79
CA ILE A 261 -17.12 -18.26 -6.06
C ILE A 261 -18.55 -17.75 -6.15
N VAL A 262 -18.70 -16.45 -6.36
CA VAL A 262 -20.00 -15.78 -6.45
C VAL A 262 -20.70 -16.19 -7.73
N GLN A 263 -21.91 -16.73 -7.61
CA GLN A 263 -22.69 -17.23 -8.75
C GLN A 263 -23.91 -16.36 -9.06
N ASN A 264 -24.43 -15.60 -8.12
CA ASN A 264 -25.66 -14.84 -8.28
C ASN A 264 -25.64 -13.97 -9.56
N GLN A 265 -26.63 -14.18 -10.43
CA GLN A 265 -26.74 -13.52 -11.75
C GLN A 265 -27.59 -12.24 -11.71
N HIS A 266 -28.42 -12.06 -10.69
CA HIS A 266 -29.41 -11.00 -10.67
C HIS A 266 -29.52 -10.35 -9.30
N LEU A 267 -29.57 -9.03 -9.29
CA LEU A 267 -29.91 -8.24 -8.12
C LEU A 267 -31.20 -7.47 -8.39
N PRO A 268 -32.09 -7.33 -7.39
CA PRO A 268 -33.35 -6.59 -7.55
C PRO A 268 -33.17 -5.08 -7.47
N TYR A 269 -31.94 -4.57 -7.71
CA TYR A 269 -31.58 -3.16 -7.58
C TYR A 269 -31.05 -2.60 -8.88
N SER A 270 -31.44 -1.37 -9.18
CA SER A 270 -30.90 -0.61 -10.30
C SER A 270 -29.48 -0.08 -9.99
N LYS A 271 -28.69 0.22 -11.04
CA LYS A 271 -27.38 0.89 -10.92
C LYS A 271 -27.44 2.11 -9.97
N LYS A 272 -28.50 2.94 -10.12
CA LYS A 272 -28.65 4.16 -9.32
C LYS A 272 -28.88 3.87 -7.83
N GLU A 273 -29.59 2.81 -7.49
CA GLU A 273 -29.82 2.41 -6.10
C GLU A 273 -28.53 1.87 -5.49
N ILE A 274 -27.77 1.05 -6.24
CA ILE A 274 -26.49 0.52 -5.80
C ILE A 274 -25.48 1.66 -5.58
N ALA A 275 -25.36 2.59 -6.54
CA ALA A 275 -24.45 3.74 -6.41
C ALA A 275 -24.82 4.64 -5.21
N ARG A 276 -26.11 4.85 -4.92
CA ARG A 276 -26.56 5.55 -3.71
C ARG A 276 -26.20 4.83 -2.41
N GLY A 277 -26.04 3.53 -2.46
CA GLY A 277 -25.56 2.70 -1.34
C GLY A 277 -24.06 2.85 -1.06
N GLY A 278 -23.32 3.61 -1.88
CA GLY A 278 -21.91 3.89 -1.70
C GLY A 278 -20.96 3.09 -2.59
N TRP A 279 -21.46 2.29 -3.54
CA TRP A 279 -20.61 1.60 -4.49
C TRP A 279 -20.17 2.53 -5.62
N PRO A 280 -18.88 2.42 -6.06
CA PRO A 280 -18.38 3.16 -7.23
C PRO A 280 -19.23 2.90 -8.46
N GLU A 281 -19.38 3.90 -9.32
CA GLU A 281 -20.29 3.83 -10.46
C GLU A 281 -20.00 2.65 -11.43
N PRO A 282 -18.73 2.33 -11.79
CA PRO A 282 -18.43 1.16 -12.62
C PRO A 282 -18.84 -0.16 -11.96
N ILE A 283 -18.67 -0.26 -10.66
CA ILE A 283 -19.05 -1.47 -9.88
C ILE A 283 -20.57 -1.57 -9.74
N ALA A 284 -21.26 -0.46 -9.51
CA ALA A 284 -22.72 -0.42 -9.46
C ALA A 284 -23.34 -0.86 -10.79
N GLU A 285 -22.72 -0.52 -11.92
CA GLU A 285 -23.12 -0.95 -13.24
C GLU A 285 -22.98 -2.47 -13.43
N ILE A 286 -21.84 -3.04 -13.01
CA ILE A 286 -21.61 -4.48 -13.07
C ILE A 286 -22.62 -5.23 -12.20
N TYR A 287 -22.83 -4.79 -10.97
CA TYR A 287 -23.82 -5.40 -10.07
C TYR A 287 -25.23 -5.38 -10.67
N ALA A 288 -25.64 -4.27 -11.26
CA ALA A 288 -26.96 -4.14 -11.88
C ALA A 288 -27.13 -5.03 -13.11
N ASN A 289 -26.08 -5.22 -13.91
CA ASN A 289 -26.13 -5.94 -15.19
C ASN A 289 -25.80 -7.43 -15.07
N GLN A 290 -24.90 -7.80 -14.17
CA GLN A 290 -24.31 -9.15 -14.09
C GLN A 290 -24.59 -9.86 -12.77
N GLY A 291 -25.10 -9.14 -11.75
CA GLY A 291 -25.33 -9.69 -10.43
C GLY A 291 -24.10 -9.67 -9.54
N GLY A 292 -24.16 -10.45 -8.48
CA GLY A 292 -23.14 -10.51 -7.44
C GLY A 292 -23.74 -10.50 -6.03
N THR A 293 -22.89 -10.31 -5.03
CA THR A 293 -23.28 -10.34 -3.61
C THR A 293 -22.72 -9.12 -2.86
N PRO A 294 -23.24 -7.90 -3.13
CA PRO A 294 -22.70 -6.66 -2.56
C PRO A 294 -22.73 -6.64 -1.02
N HIS A 295 -23.61 -7.39 -0.38
CA HIS A 295 -23.68 -7.52 1.07
C HIS A 295 -22.48 -8.25 1.69
N LEU A 296 -21.63 -8.91 0.88
CA LEU A 296 -20.41 -9.57 1.29
C LEU A 296 -19.15 -8.68 1.13
N ASP A 297 -19.28 -7.54 0.48
CA ASP A 297 -18.17 -6.59 0.32
C ASP A 297 -17.69 -6.08 1.68
N ARG A 298 -16.36 -5.99 1.85
CA ARG A 298 -15.71 -5.63 3.13
C ARG A 298 -16.04 -6.60 4.30
N ARG A 299 -16.47 -7.82 3.98
CA ARG A 299 -16.70 -8.91 4.94
C ARG A 299 -15.93 -10.16 4.58
N HIS A 300 -15.66 -10.34 3.28
CA HIS A 300 -14.90 -11.45 2.73
C HIS A 300 -13.86 -10.90 1.76
N THR A 301 -12.60 -11.34 1.91
CA THR A 301 -11.51 -10.94 1.04
C THR A 301 -11.72 -11.46 -0.37
N VAL A 302 -11.88 -10.55 -1.31
CA VAL A 302 -11.86 -10.87 -2.76
C VAL A 302 -10.41 -10.96 -3.21
N PHE A 303 -10.01 -12.06 -3.85
CA PHE A 303 -8.63 -12.25 -4.29
C PHE A 303 -8.47 -12.83 -5.70
N GLY A 304 -9.58 -13.01 -6.41
CA GLY A 304 -9.57 -13.47 -7.80
C GLY A 304 -10.92 -13.23 -8.51
N GLN A 305 -10.92 -13.47 -9.81
CA GLN A 305 -12.09 -13.34 -10.68
C GLN A 305 -12.03 -14.39 -11.79
N LEU A 306 -13.18 -14.99 -12.15
CA LEU A 306 -13.28 -15.85 -13.33
C LEU A 306 -12.79 -15.11 -14.58
N ALA A 307 -11.95 -15.78 -15.37
CA ALA A 307 -11.20 -15.16 -16.44
C ALA A 307 -11.89 -15.22 -17.82
N ASP A 308 -12.87 -16.12 -18.00
CA ASP A 308 -13.49 -16.34 -19.31
C ASP A 308 -14.94 -16.88 -19.22
N GLU A 309 -15.69 -16.75 -20.32
CA GLU A 309 -17.09 -17.19 -20.42
C GLU A 309 -17.26 -18.70 -20.17
N ALA A 310 -16.32 -19.52 -20.59
CA ALA A 310 -16.36 -20.96 -20.37
C ALA A 310 -16.40 -21.29 -18.87
N SER A 311 -15.62 -20.56 -18.07
CA SER A 311 -15.61 -20.70 -16.61
C SER A 311 -16.94 -20.29 -15.97
N TYR A 312 -17.60 -19.25 -16.48
CA TYR A 312 -18.95 -18.88 -16.02
C TYR A 312 -19.99 -19.95 -16.35
N ALA A 313 -19.90 -20.58 -17.51
CA ALA A 313 -20.79 -21.70 -17.87
C ALA A 313 -20.59 -22.90 -16.94
N VAL A 314 -19.35 -23.21 -16.56
CA VAL A 314 -19.01 -24.27 -15.59
C VAL A 314 -19.54 -23.92 -14.20
N LEU A 315 -19.38 -22.65 -13.75
CA LEU A 315 -19.92 -22.16 -12.49
C LEU A 315 -21.44 -22.38 -12.40
N ASP A 316 -22.17 -22.01 -13.44
CA ASP A 316 -23.61 -22.18 -13.51
C ASP A 316 -24.04 -23.65 -13.56
N ALA A 317 -23.26 -24.51 -14.23
CA ALA A 317 -23.50 -25.95 -14.27
C ALA A 317 -23.31 -26.60 -12.90
N ILE A 318 -22.34 -26.15 -12.10
CA ILE A 318 -22.15 -26.63 -10.72
C ILE A 318 -23.30 -26.20 -9.83
N ALA A 319 -23.85 -25.00 -10.04
CA ALA A 319 -24.92 -24.42 -9.20
C ALA A 319 -26.34 -24.78 -9.65
N SER A 320 -26.50 -25.55 -10.72
CA SER A 320 -27.80 -25.93 -11.32
C SER A 320 -28.59 -26.97 -10.52
#